data_667269bab9b1093f7a67d41a283853d7
#
_entry.id   667269bab9b1093f7a67d41a283853d7
#
_cell.length_a   1.000
_cell.length_b   1.000
_cell.length_c   1.000
_cell.angle_alpha   90.00
_cell.angle_beta   90.00
_cell.angle_gamma   90.00
#
_symmetry.space_group_name_H-M   'P 1'
#
loop_
_entity.id
_entity.type
_entity.pdbx_description
1 polymer ?
#
loop_
_entity_poly.entity_id
_entity_poly.type
_entity_poly.pdbx_seq_one_letter_code
_entity_poly.pdbx_strand_id
1 'polypeptide(L)'
;RKYMFGRTNKDIIQYAISKEPTPEMVKELADEKEALYRDMCKKDGENCKLAPFAEEFLDYLKNNNIPRTIATMSEKDNVDFYIEHFKLERWFDLDKIVYSDGKIKGKPAPDIYQIAATNLGLTTNDCVVVEDAESGIESARAAGIGKIVAIASMEPIEFYKKIPAVSQIITDFHDFESIISKDLVRVN
;
A
#
# COMPACT_ATOMS: atom_id res chain seq x y z
N ARG A 1 14.81 -7.36 4.09
CA ARG A 1 13.62 -6.48 4.10
C ARG A 1 13.81 -5.28 3.17
N LYS A 2 14.82 -4.44 3.36
CA LYS A 2 15.09 -3.23 2.56
C LYS A 2 15.04 -3.41 1.03
N TYR A 3 15.35 -4.61 0.52
CA TYR A 3 15.40 -4.92 -0.91
C TYR A 3 14.16 -5.69 -1.42
N MET A 4 13.14 -5.88 -0.59
CA MET A 4 11.94 -6.64 -0.96
C MET A 4 10.66 -5.80 -0.91
N PHE A 5 10.46 -5.01 0.15
CA PHE A 5 9.20 -4.31 0.37
C PHE A 5 9.09 -3.04 -0.49
N GLY A 6 7.93 -2.87 -1.15
CA GLY A 6 7.67 -1.75 -2.04
C GLY A 6 8.45 -1.76 -3.37
N ARG A 7 9.18 -2.83 -3.65
CA ARG A 7 9.95 -3.00 -4.88
C ARG A 7 9.17 -3.77 -5.93
N THR A 8 9.58 -3.64 -7.19
CA THR A 8 9.05 -4.47 -8.27
C THR A 8 9.59 -5.90 -8.18
N ASN A 9 8.90 -6.86 -8.77
CA ASN A 9 9.39 -8.24 -8.87
C ASN A 9 10.75 -8.31 -9.57
N LYS A 10 10.98 -7.49 -10.61
CA LYS A 10 12.29 -7.40 -11.29
C LYS A 10 13.40 -7.04 -10.31
N ASP A 11 13.21 -5.99 -9.49
CA ASP A 11 14.22 -5.54 -8.52
C ASP A 11 14.53 -6.60 -7.48
N ILE A 12 13.49 -7.29 -6.98
CA ILE A 12 13.62 -8.37 -6.00
C ILE A 12 14.40 -9.55 -6.57
N ILE A 13 14.04 -9.99 -7.78
CA ILE A 13 14.68 -11.12 -8.45
C ILE A 13 16.12 -10.78 -8.80
N GLN A 14 16.38 -9.59 -9.36
CA GLN A 14 17.75 -9.14 -9.67
C GLN A 14 18.64 -9.15 -8.43
N TYR A 15 18.11 -8.70 -7.29
CA TYR A 15 18.83 -8.77 -6.01
C TYR A 15 19.09 -10.21 -5.58
N ALA A 16 18.10 -11.10 -5.69
CA ALA A 16 18.21 -12.49 -5.25
C ALA A 16 19.23 -13.30 -6.07
N ILE A 17 19.26 -13.10 -7.39
CA ILE A 17 20.17 -13.85 -8.27
C ILE A 17 21.50 -13.12 -8.54
N SER A 18 21.67 -11.90 -8.01
CA SER A 18 22.90 -11.08 -8.10
C SER A 18 23.37 -10.81 -9.54
N LYS A 19 22.46 -10.81 -10.51
CA LYS A 19 22.72 -10.51 -11.93
C LYS A 19 21.47 -9.91 -12.58
N GLU A 20 21.62 -9.26 -13.75
CA GLU A 20 20.47 -8.79 -14.52
C GLU A 20 19.65 -10.00 -15.04
N PRO A 21 18.36 -10.15 -14.65
CA PRO A 21 17.52 -11.22 -15.13
C PRO A 21 16.99 -10.92 -16.53
N THR A 22 16.77 -11.98 -17.32
CA THR A 22 16.00 -11.81 -18.57
C THR A 22 14.52 -11.58 -18.27
N PRO A 23 13.75 -10.95 -19.17
CA PRO A 23 12.32 -10.78 -18.98
C PRO A 23 11.56 -12.08 -18.68
N GLU A 24 11.96 -13.17 -19.35
CA GLU A 24 11.37 -14.51 -19.16
C GLU A 24 11.64 -15.03 -17.72
N MET A 25 12.87 -14.88 -17.24
CA MET A 25 13.24 -15.26 -15.87
C MET A 25 12.48 -14.43 -14.83
N VAL A 26 12.30 -13.11 -15.08
CA VAL A 26 11.52 -12.24 -14.20
C VAL A 26 10.09 -12.77 -14.11
N LYS A 27 9.48 -13.06 -15.25
CA LYS A 27 8.10 -13.55 -15.30
C LYS A 27 7.96 -14.88 -14.57
N GLU A 28 8.77 -15.87 -14.89
CA GLU A 28 8.69 -17.21 -14.31
C GLU A 28 8.86 -17.19 -12.77
N LEU A 29 9.93 -16.54 -12.28
CA LEU A 29 10.22 -16.47 -10.86
C LEU A 29 9.22 -15.59 -10.10
N ALA A 30 8.68 -14.54 -10.73
CA ALA A 30 7.62 -13.74 -10.13
C ALA A 30 6.34 -14.55 -10.01
N ASP A 31 5.89 -15.21 -11.07
CA ASP A 31 4.67 -16.03 -11.09
C ASP A 31 4.74 -17.12 -10.00
N GLU A 32 5.87 -17.83 -9.89
CA GLU A 32 6.09 -18.86 -8.86
C GLU A 32 6.06 -18.27 -7.44
N LYS A 33 6.80 -17.18 -7.20
CA LYS A 33 6.85 -16.50 -5.90
C LYS A 33 5.46 -16.03 -5.47
N GLU A 34 4.72 -15.39 -6.35
CA GLU A 34 3.39 -14.86 -6.02
C GLU A 34 2.35 -15.96 -5.84
N ALA A 35 2.43 -17.05 -6.61
CA ALA A 35 1.58 -18.22 -6.41
C ALA A 35 1.84 -18.86 -5.04
N LEU A 36 3.11 -19.04 -4.67
CA LEU A 36 3.49 -19.56 -3.36
C LEU A 36 3.00 -18.65 -2.22
N TYR A 37 3.13 -17.35 -2.37
CA TYR A 37 2.64 -16.39 -1.40
C TYR A 37 1.13 -16.53 -1.18
N ARG A 38 0.33 -16.57 -2.26
CA ARG A 38 -1.13 -16.75 -2.16
C ARG A 38 -1.51 -18.08 -1.51
N ASP A 39 -0.79 -19.15 -1.82
CA ASP A 39 -0.99 -20.45 -1.19
C ASP A 39 -0.68 -20.45 0.31
N MET A 40 0.39 -19.75 0.71
CA MET A 40 0.72 -19.56 2.12
C MET A 40 -0.37 -18.78 2.84
N CYS A 41 -0.86 -17.69 2.28
CA CYS A 41 -1.97 -16.91 2.83
C CYS A 41 -3.23 -17.76 3.01
N LYS A 42 -3.60 -18.58 2.01
CA LYS A 42 -4.75 -19.48 2.11
C LYS A 42 -4.61 -20.53 3.21
N LYS A 43 -3.42 -21.06 3.40
CA LYS A 43 -3.14 -22.07 4.43
C LYS A 43 -3.08 -21.49 5.84
N ASP A 44 -2.63 -20.25 5.97
CA ASP A 44 -2.47 -19.52 7.24
C ASP A 44 -3.70 -18.63 7.56
N GLY A 45 -4.88 -19.11 7.21
CA GLY A 45 -6.14 -18.37 7.18
C GLY A 45 -6.45 -17.49 8.39
N GLU A 46 -6.03 -17.89 9.60
CA GLU A 46 -6.22 -17.08 10.82
C GLU A 46 -5.28 -15.88 10.91
N ASN A 47 -4.11 -15.92 10.29
CA ASN A 47 -3.12 -14.85 10.31
C ASN A 47 -3.17 -13.98 9.04
N CYS A 48 -3.71 -14.50 7.93
CA CYS A 48 -3.97 -13.72 6.72
C CYS A 48 -5.26 -12.91 6.90
N LYS A 49 -5.17 -11.81 7.64
CA LYS A 49 -6.30 -10.92 7.97
C LYS A 49 -5.89 -9.46 7.86
N LEU A 50 -6.89 -8.60 7.79
CA LEU A 50 -6.67 -7.16 7.84
C LEU A 50 -6.03 -6.76 9.17
N ALA A 51 -5.34 -5.63 9.18
CA ALA A 51 -4.78 -5.06 10.40
C ALA A 51 -5.89 -4.83 11.44
N PRO A 52 -5.57 -4.88 12.75
CA PRO A 52 -6.57 -4.65 13.78
C PRO A 52 -7.32 -3.34 13.58
N PHE A 53 -8.65 -3.37 13.72
CA PHE A 53 -9.59 -2.25 13.54
C PHE A 53 -9.63 -1.65 12.12
N ALA A 54 -9.03 -2.31 11.12
CA ALA A 54 -9.05 -1.81 9.73
C ALA A 54 -10.46 -1.87 9.13
N GLU A 55 -11.28 -2.87 9.48
CA GLU A 55 -12.66 -2.95 8.99
C GLU A 55 -13.49 -1.78 9.53
N GLU A 56 -13.41 -1.49 10.82
CA GLU A 56 -14.10 -0.37 11.46
C GLU A 56 -13.67 0.98 10.85
N PHE A 57 -12.37 1.13 10.60
CA PHE A 57 -11.85 2.32 9.92
C PHE A 57 -12.40 2.45 8.50
N LEU A 58 -12.39 1.39 7.71
CA LEU A 58 -12.90 1.39 6.35
C LEU A 58 -14.43 1.63 6.30
N ASP A 59 -15.18 1.06 7.26
CA ASP A 59 -16.61 1.33 7.43
C ASP A 59 -16.86 2.81 7.77
N TYR A 60 -16.05 3.39 8.65
CA TYR A 60 -16.11 4.83 8.94
C TYR A 60 -15.87 5.69 7.69
N LEU A 61 -14.81 5.39 6.92
CA LEU A 61 -14.52 6.11 5.68
C LEU A 61 -15.68 6.01 4.68
N LYS A 62 -16.28 4.82 4.55
CA LYS A 62 -17.40 4.58 3.65
C LYS A 62 -18.64 5.36 4.08
N ASN A 63 -19.01 5.27 5.35
CA ASN A 63 -20.22 5.88 5.89
C ASN A 63 -20.16 7.43 5.87
N ASN A 64 -18.96 7.99 5.90
CA ASN A 64 -18.73 9.43 5.81
C ASN A 64 -18.40 9.90 4.37
N ASN A 65 -18.54 9.03 3.36
CA ASN A 65 -18.24 9.32 1.96
C ASN A 65 -16.82 9.86 1.73
N ILE A 66 -15.86 9.46 2.55
CA ILE A 66 -14.44 9.85 2.39
C ILE A 66 -13.86 9.08 1.20
N PRO A 67 -13.35 9.77 0.15
CA PRO A 67 -12.72 9.12 -0.99
C PRO A 67 -11.53 8.27 -0.54
N ARG A 68 -11.43 7.05 -1.07
CA ARG A 68 -10.38 6.11 -0.68
C ARG A 68 -10.06 5.16 -1.80
N THR A 69 -8.81 4.73 -1.85
CA THR A 69 -8.33 3.71 -2.78
C THR A 69 -7.13 2.97 -2.18
N ILE A 70 -6.67 1.96 -2.88
CA ILE A 70 -5.45 1.21 -2.57
C ILE A 70 -4.39 1.54 -3.63
N ALA A 71 -3.14 1.72 -3.19
CA ALA A 71 -1.97 1.93 -4.04
C ALA A 71 -0.88 0.92 -3.64
N THR A 72 -0.76 -0.17 -4.40
CA THR A 72 0.13 -1.30 -4.11
C THR A 72 1.09 -1.59 -5.27
N MET A 73 2.30 -2.05 -4.94
CA MET A 73 3.23 -2.59 -5.95
C MET A 73 3.01 -4.08 -6.25
N SER A 74 2.01 -4.70 -5.62
CA SER A 74 1.56 -6.03 -6.00
C SER A 74 1.00 -6.03 -7.42
N GLU A 75 1.20 -7.12 -8.14
CA GLU A 75 0.63 -7.34 -9.47
C GLU A 75 -0.85 -7.77 -9.39
N LYS A 76 -1.52 -7.74 -10.53
CA LYS A 76 -2.96 -7.96 -10.63
C LYS A 76 -3.45 -9.23 -9.93
N ASP A 77 -2.79 -10.35 -10.11
CA ASP A 77 -3.21 -11.64 -9.54
C ASP A 77 -3.25 -11.62 -8.01
N ASN A 78 -2.33 -10.89 -7.38
CA ASN A 78 -2.35 -10.71 -5.92
C ASN A 78 -3.45 -9.73 -5.50
N VAL A 79 -3.68 -8.68 -6.28
CA VAL A 79 -4.77 -7.73 -6.00
C VAL A 79 -6.13 -8.43 -6.12
N ASP A 80 -6.33 -9.24 -7.15
CA ASP A 80 -7.56 -10.04 -7.32
C ASP A 80 -7.76 -11.01 -6.12
N PHE A 81 -6.67 -11.66 -5.69
CA PHE A 81 -6.69 -12.47 -4.47
C PHE A 81 -7.07 -11.68 -3.21
N TYR A 82 -6.52 -10.47 -3.02
CA TYR A 82 -6.87 -9.63 -1.87
C TYR A 82 -8.31 -9.16 -1.91
N ILE A 83 -8.79 -8.78 -3.10
CA ILE A 83 -10.20 -8.36 -3.30
C ILE A 83 -11.13 -9.49 -2.86
N GLU A 84 -10.92 -10.71 -3.34
CA GLU A 84 -11.74 -11.87 -3.02
C GLU A 84 -11.60 -12.27 -1.54
N HIS A 85 -10.37 -12.38 -1.04
CA HIS A 85 -10.07 -12.87 0.30
C HIS A 85 -10.57 -11.94 1.40
N PHE A 86 -10.33 -10.63 1.23
CA PHE A 86 -10.72 -9.61 2.21
C PHE A 86 -12.05 -8.92 1.89
N LYS A 87 -12.72 -9.29 0.78
CA LYS A 87 -13.98 -8.70 0.32
C LYS A 87 -13.87 -7.18 0.19
N LEU A 88 -12.80 -6.71 -0.47
CA LEU A 88 -12.45 -5.30 -0.53
C LEU A 88 -13.48 -4.45 -1.30
N GLU A 89 -14.31 -5.06 -2.15
CA GLU A 89 -15.43 -4.43 -2.83
C GLU A 89 -16.46 -3.82 -1.87
N ARG A 90 -16.46 -4.23 -0.59
CA ARG A 90 -17.30 -3.62 0.45
C ARG A 90 -16.98 -2.14 0.65
N TRP A 91 -15.73 -1.76 0.46
CA TRP A 91 -15.21 -0.44 0.80
C TRP A 91 -14.64 0.35 -0.36
N PHE A 92 -14.10 -0.33 -1.37
CA PHE A 92 -13.36 0.30 -2.46
C PHE A 92 -14.10 0.20 -3.78
N ASP A 93 -13.99 1.25 -4.59
CA ASP A 93 -14.26 1.23 -6.02
C ASP A 93 -13.06 0.54 -6.68
N LEU A 94 -13.29 -0.68 -7.19
CA LEU A 94 -12.22 -1.55 -7.69
C LEU A 94 -11.49 -0.94 -8.89
N ASP A 95 -12.19 -0.13 -9.70
CA ASP A 95 -11.60 0.54 -10.86
C ASP A 95 -10.63 1.66 -10.48
N LYS A 96 -10.65 2.09 -9.22
CA LYS A 96 -9.73 3.11 -8.70
C LYS A 96 -8.50 2.55 -8.02
N ILE A 97 -8.45 1.24 -7.77
CA ILE A 97 -7.28 0.60 -7.17
C ILE A 97 -6.09 0.71 -8.13
N VAL A 98 -4.96 1.15 -7.60
CA VAL A 98 -3.70 1.26 -8.34
C VAL A 98 -2.77 0.13 -7.93
N TYR A 99 -2.35 -0.65 -8.90
CA TYR A 99 -1.44 -1.77 -8.72
C TYR A 99 -0.34 -1.78 -9.79
N SER A 100 0.68 -2.60 -9.60
CA SER A 100 1.76 -2.73 -10.57
C SER A 100 1.26 -3.37 -11.87
N ASP A 101 1.39 -2.62 -12.96
CA ASP A 101 1.11 -3.09 -14.34
C ASP A 101 2.41 -3.37 -15.13
N GLY A 102 3.55 -3.37 -14.42
CA GLY A 102 4.89 -3.49 -15.01
C GLY A 102 5.42 -2.21 -15.67
N LYS A 103 4.63 -1.11 -15.72
CA LYS A 103 5.03 0.19 -16.30
C LYS A 103 5.21 1.26 -15.23
N ILE A 104 4.44 1.17 -14.14
CA ILE A 104 4.56 2.09 -13.00
C ILE A 104 5.91 1.82 -12.33
N LYS A 105 6.67 2.89 -12.10
CA LYS A 105 7.95 2.80 -11.38
C LYS A 105 7.70 2.36 -9.94
N GLY A 106 8.52 1.42 -9.47
CA GLY A 106 8.47 0.96 -8.09
C GLY A 106 8.77 2.06 -7.08
N LYS A 107 8.16 1.95 -5.88
CA LYS A 107 8.50 2.81 -4.74
C LYS A 107 10.04 2.75 -4.50
N PRO A 108 10.74 3.88 -4.29
CA PRO A 108 10.23 5.17 -3.81
C PRO A 108 9.82 6.18 -4.89
N ALA A 109 9.68 5.80 -6.18
CA ALA A 109 9.15 6.73 -7.18
C ALA A 109 7.72 7.16 -6.82
N PRO A 110 7.32 8.42 -7.11
CA PRO A 110 6.05 8.99 -6.66
C PRO A 110 4.83 8.51 -7.44
N ASP A 111 5.05 7.87 -8.57
CA ASP A 111 4.07 7.62 -9.63
C ASP A 111 2.77 6.98 -9.10
N ILE A 112 2.88 5.97 -8.24
CA ILE A 112 1.73 5.21 -7.76
C ILE A 112 0.75 6.06 -6.94
N TYR A 113 1.25 6.97 -6.09
CA TYR A 113 0.41 7.84 -5.28
C TYR A 113 -0.16 9.00 -6.09
N GLN A 114 0.56 9.50 -7.10
CA GLN A 114 0.05 10.50 -8.03
C GLN A 114 -1.13 9.96 -8.84
N ILE A 115 -1.01 8.73 -9.34
CA ILE A 115 -2.09 8.02 -10.04
C ILE A 115 -3.27 7.80 -9.09
N ALA A 116 -3.03 7.34 -7.87
CA ALA A 116 -4.07 7.09 -6.88
C ALA A 116 -4.87 8.36 -6.54
N ALA A 117 -4.19 9.48 -6.30
CA ALA A 117 -4.84 10.77 -6.07
C ALA A 117 -5.70 11.20 -7.28
N THR A 118 -5.14 11.05 -8.51
CA THR A 118 -5.87 11.33 -9.75
C THR A 118 -7.13 10.50 -9.90
N ASN A 119 -7.06 9.18 -9.61
CA ASN A 119 -8.22 8.28 -9.66
C ASN A 119 -9.31 8.67 -8.66
N LEU A 120 -8.94 9.30 -7.54
CA LEU A 120 -9.89 9.84 -6.57
C LEU A 120 -10.43 11.22 -6.95
N GLY A 121 -9.87 11.89 -7.97
CA GLY A 121 -10.20 13.27 -8.33
C GLY A 121 -9.64 14.30 -7.34
N LEU A 122 -8.54 13.97 -6.65
CA LEU A 122 -7.92 14.80 -5.62
C LEU A 122 -6.52 15.25 -6.04
N THR A 123 -6.01 16.30 -5.41
CA THR A 123 -4.57 16.60 -5.45
C THR A 123 -3.83 15.75 -4.41
N THR A 124 -2.55 15.48 -4.63
CA THR A 124 -1.75 14.70 -3.68
C THR A 124 -1.69 15.36 -2.30
N ASN A 125 -1.68 16.69 -2.26
CA ASN A 125 -1.66 17.45 -1.00
C ASN A 125 -2.96 17.31 -0.17
N ASP A 126 -4.07 16.94 -0.81
CA ASP A 126 -5.36 16.69 -0.14
C ASP A 126 -5.52 15.23 0.32
N CYS A 127 -4.48 14.42 0.13
CA CYS A 127 -4.52 13.00 0.46
C CYS A 127 -3.77 12.68 1.76
N VAL A 128 -4.26 11.64 2.43
CA VAL A 128 -3.53 10.93 3.50
C VAL A 128 -3.07 9.59 2.95
N VAL A 129 -1.82 9.23 3.21
CA VAL A 129 -1.28 7.89 2.95
C VAL A 129 -0.99 7.21 4.27
N VAL A 130 -1.43 5.96 4.42
CA VAL A 130 -1.02 5.06 5.51
C VAL A 130 -0.08 4.02 4.92
N GLU A 131 1.13 3.93 5.44
CA GLU A 131 2.22 3.09 4.91
C GLU A 131 3.03 2.46 6.03
N ASP A 132 3.60 1.29 5.76
CA ASP A 132 4.44 0.54 6.69
C ASP A 132 5.91 0.45 6.25
N ALA A 133 6.18 0.61 4.95
CA ALA A 133 7.50 0.48 4.37
C ALA A 133 8.19 1.83 4.15
N GLU A 134 9.49 1.91 4.47
CA GLU A 134 10.31 3.12 4.24
C GLU A 134 10.22 3.61 2.77
N SER A 135 10.28 2.67 1.80
CA SER A 135 10.17 3.02 0.39
C SER A 135 8.83 3.61 0.01
N GLY A 136 7.73 3.17 0.67
CA GLY A 136 6.40 3.71 0.48
C GLY A 136 6.25 5.10 1.10
N ILE A 137 6.80 5.31 2.29
CA ILE A 137 6.84 6.64 2.94
C ILE A 137 7.61 7.64 2.07
N GLU A 138 8.77 7.24 1.54
CA GLU A 138 9.54 8.10 0.63
C GLU A 138 8.82 8.36 -0.69
N SER A 139 8.10 7.38 -1.23
CA SER A 139 7.25 7.54 -2.41
C SER A 139 6.12 8.56 -2.15
N ALA A 140 5.44 8.46 -1.01
CA ALA A 140 4.39 9.40 -0.60
C ALA A 140 4.96 10.83 -0.43
N ARG A 141 6.12 10.97 0.21
CA ARG A 141 6.83 12.24 0.32
C ARG A 141 7.17 12.82 -1.04
N ALA A 142 7.74 12.01 -1.94
CA ALA A 142 8.11 12.43 -3.29
C ALA A 142 6.88 12.83 -4.13
N ALA A 143 5.72 12.22 -3.88
CA ALA A 143 4.45 12.57 -4.52
C ALA A 143 3.84 13.88 -3.99
N GLY A 144 4.34 14.42 -2.88
CA GLY A 144 3.76 15.61 -2.25
C GLY A 144 2.46 15.32 -1.49
N ILE A 145 2.35 14.14 -0.86
CA ILE A 145 1.20 13.78 -0.03
C ILE A 145 1.11 14.71 1.19
N GLY A 146 -0.09 15.22 1.45
CA GLY A 146 -0.32 16.21 2.51
C GLY A 146 -0.14 15.66 3.92
N LYS A 147 -0.49 14.39 4.18
CA LYS A 147 -0.25 13.72 5.46
C LYS A 147 0.21 12.28 5.25
N ILE A 148 1.32 11.92 5.88
CA ILE A 148 1.87 10.57 5.84
C ILE A 148 1.80 9.96 7.24
N VAL A 149 1.04 8.89 7.37
CA VAL A 149 0.87 8.11 8.60
C VAL A 149 1.66 6.81 8.46
N ALA A 150 2.60 6.56 9.33
CA ALA A 150 3.31 5.29 9.39
C ALA A 150 2.53 4.30 10.28
N ILE A 151 2.25 3.10 9.79
CA ILE A 151 1.77 2.00 10.61
C ILE A 151 2.95 1.10 10.99
N ALA A 152 3.23 1.02 12.30
CA ALA A 152 4.40 0.31 12.83
C ALA A 152 4.17 -1.20 12.90
N SER A 153 3.90 -1.83 11.75
CA SER A 153 3.70 -3.28 11.61
C SER A 153 4.98 -4.03 11.27
N MET A 154 5.95 -3.36 10.64
CA MET A 154 7.17 -3.98 10.12
C MET A 154 8.42 -3.66 10.91
N GLU A 155 8.53 -2.44 11.41
CA GLU A 155 9.66 -1.94 12.17
C GLU A 155 9.20 -1.35 13.51
N PRO A 156 10.08 -1.23 14.50
CA PRO A 156 9.74 -0.58 15.78
C PRO A 156 9.35 0.90 15.58
N ILE A 157 8.51 1.43 16.45
CA ILE A 157 8.08 2.85 16.45
C ILE A 157 9.29 3.81 16.35
N GLU A 158 10.39 3.49 17.04
CA GLU A 158 11.61 4.30 17.05
C GLU A 158 12.29 4.42 15.67
N PHE A 159 12.02 3.48 14.76
CA PHE A 159 12.46 3.60 13.38
C PHE A 159 11.71 4.72 12.65
N TYR A 160 10.37 4.71 12.73
CA TYR A 160 9.53 5.69 12.05
C TYR A 160 9.67 7.11 12.61
N LYS A 161 9.95 7.26 13.92
CA LYS A 161 10.25 8.58 14.54
C LYS A 161 11.45 9.30 13.90
N LYS A 162 12.35 8.58 13.25
CA LYS A 162 13.54 9.14 12.59
C LYS A 162 13.26 9.60 11.16
N ILE A 163 12.07 9.34 10.62
CA ILE A 163 11.71 9.70 9.25
C ILE A 163 10.96 11.03 9.26
N PRO A 164 11.58 12.16 8.82
CA PRO A 164 10.97 13.48 8.92
C PRO A 164 9.65 13.65 8.18
N ALA A 165 9.42 12.82 7.16
CA ALA A 165 8.19 12.85 6.36
C ALA A 165 6.97 12.26 7.09
N VAL A 166 7.16 11.50 8.18
CA VAL A 166 6.08 10.88 8.94
C VAL A 166 5.42 11.92 9.84
N SER A 167 4.15 12.17 9.59
CA SER A 167 3.33 13.12 10.37
C SER A 167 2.75 12.47 11.63
N GLN A 168 2.50 11.17 11.59
CA GLN A 168 1.88 10.41 12.68
C GLN A 168 2.32 8.94 12.60
N ILE A 169 2.43 8.28 13.76
CA ILE A 169 2.74 6.84 13.84
C ILE A 169 1.60 6.15 14.57
N ILE A 170 1.11 5.06 14.02
CA ILE A 170 0.09 4.19 14.60
C ILE A 170 0.62 2.75 14.67
N THR A 171 0.03 1.92 15.53
CA THR A 171 0.29 0.47 15.60
C THR A 171 -0.85 -0.36 15.02
N ASP A 172 -2.02 0.23 14.98
CA ASP A 172 -3.27 -0.33 14.46
C ASP A 172 -4.24 0.82 14.13
N PHE A 173 -5.47 0.49 13.76
CA PHE A 173 -6.48 1.49 13.40
C PHE A 173 -7.46 1.84 14.53
N HIS A 174 -7.14 1.52 15.80
CA HIS A 174 -8.06 1.77 16.93
C HIS A 174 -8.46 3.24 17.07
N ASP A 175 -7.51 4.17 16.93
CA ASP A 175 -7.75 5.62 17.02
C ASP A 175 -7.71 6.26 15.62
N PHE A 176 -8.53 5.75 14.72
CA PHE A 176 -8.52 6.18 13.31
C PHE A 176 -9.04 7.60 13.09
N GLU A 177 -9.84 8.15 14.01
CA GLU A 177 -10.30 9.55 13.91
C GLU A 177 -9.12 10.53 13.93
N SER A 178 -8.03 10.16 14.61
CA SER A 178 -6.80 10.95 14.63
C SER A 178 -6.04 10.93 13.30
N ILE A 179 -6.26 9.88 12.48
CA ILE A 179 -5.65 9.75 11.14
C ILE A 179 -6.25 10.78 10.20
N ILE A 180 -7.57 10.96 10.29
CA ILE A 180 -8.34 11.88 9.45
C ILE A 180 -8.44 13.19 10.21
N SER A 181 -7.52 14.12 9.96
CA SER A 181 -7.64 15.46 10.55
C SER A 181 -8.92 16.13 10.08
N LYS A 182 -9.55 16.92 10.97
CA LYS A 182 -10.77 17.67 10.66
C LYS A 182 -10.64 18.62 9.45
N ASP A 183 -9.42 18.88 9.02
CA ASP A 183 -9.11 19.74 7.88
C ASP A 183 -9.23 19.03 6.51
N LEU A 184 -9.23 17.67 6.49
CA LEU A 184 -9.36 16.87 5.27
C LEU A 184 -10.81 16.54 4.88
N VAL A 185 -11.79 16.82 5.73
CA VAL A 185 -13.22 16.49 5.53
C VAL A 185 -14.01 17.68 4.99
N ARG A 186 -13.45 18.48 4.11
CA ARG A 186 -14.21 19.51 3.38
C ARG A 186 -14.20 19.22 1.89
N VAL A 187 -14.88 18.15 1.48
CA VAL A 187 -15.43 18.07 0.13
C VAL A 187 -16.90 18.49 0.26
N ASN A 188 -17.17 19.75 -0.11
CA ASN A 188 -18.54 20.26 -0.28
C ASN A 188 -19.20 19.54 -1.47
#